data_c1aaac4638e16b639c37f879b695a1c2
#
_entry.id   c1aaac4638e16b639c37f879b695a1c2
#
_cell.length_a   1.000
_cell.length_b   1.000
_cell.length_c   1.000
_cell.angle_alpha   90.00
_cell.angle_beta   90.00
_cell.angle_gamma   90.00
#
_symmetry.space_group_name_H-M   'P 1'
#
loop_
_entity.id
_entity.type
_entity.pdbx_description
1 polymer ?
#
loop_
_entity_poly.entity_id
_entity_poly.type
_entity_poly.pdbx_seq_one_letter_code
_entity_poly.pdbx_strand_id
1 'polypeptide(L)'
;MKIAHVIPLFKNGDKSLPSNYRPVSLLSCVSKIFEKIVFNNIFNHLHKNKLLYKFQSGFIPCLSTTHQLLEIYHTILTALDSKFFTSITFADVSKAFDRVWIGGLLLKLEAILLTDHTK
;
A
#
# COMPACT_ATOMS: atom_id res chain seq x y z
N MET A 1 -4.23 18.44 -14.22
CA MET A 1 -5.37 18.25 -13.30
C MET A 1 -4.85 18.31 -11.87
N LYS A 2 -5.00 19.45 -11.19
CA LYS A 2 -4.43 19.66 -9.84
C LYS A 2 -5.49 19.87 -8.75
N ILE A 3 -6.78 19.81 -9.10
CA ILE A 3 -7.88 20.10 -8.18
C ILE A 3 -8.69 18.83 -7.96
N ALA A 4 -8.89 18.46 -6.70
CA ALA A 4 -9.77 17.37 -6.28
C ALA A 4 -10.84 17.94 -5.35
N HIS A 5 -12.06 17.43 -5.44
CA HIS A 5 -13.09 17.66 -4.44
C HIS A 5 -12.88 16.69 -3.28
N VAL A 6 -12.70 17.23 -2.08
CA VAL A 6 -12.51 16.41 -0.89
C VAL A 6 -13.82 16.30 -0.12
N ILE A 7 -14.27 15.08 0.11
CA ILE A 7 -15.48 14.78 0.88
C ILE A 7 -15.08 14.11 2.19
N PRO A 8 -15.53 14.65 3.34
CA PRO A 8 -15.32 13.99 4.63
C PRO A 8 -16.26 12.78 4.78
N LEU A 9 -15.73 11.57 4.81
CA LEU A 9 -16.49 10.36 5.05
C LEU A 9 -16.40 9.98 6.52
N PHE A 10 -17.57 9.93 7.20
CA PHE A 10 -17.63 9.52 8.60
C PHE A 10 -17.17 8.08 8.77
N LYS A 11 -16.31 7.84 9.73
CA LYS A 11 -15.76 6.51 10.04
C LYS A 11 -16.52 5.84 11.20
N ASN A 12 -16.46 6.43 12.38
CA ASN A 12 -17.11 5.98 13.59
C ASN A 12 -16.88 7.01 14.72
N GLY A 13 -17.57 6.83 15.86
CA GLY A 13 -17.41 7.68 17.04
C GLY A 13 -18.32 8.91 17.02
N ASP A 14 -17.90 9.99 17.63
CA ASP A 14 -18.66 11.24 17.70
C ASP A 14 -18.54 12.02 16.38
N LYS A 15 -19.68 12.37 15.78
CA LYS A 15 -19.76 13.14 14.52
C LYS A 15 -19.28 14.58 14.64
N SER A 16 -19.18 15.11 15.84
CA SER A 16 -18.67 16.47 16.08
C SER A 16 -17.15 16.57 15.93
N LEU A 17 -16.45 15.45 16.00
CA LEU A 17 -14.98 15.42 15.96
C LEU A 17 -14.45 15.20 14.54
N PRO A 18 -13.66 16.15 13.98
CA PRO A 18 -13.08 16.02 12.65
C PRO A 18 -12.16 14.79 12.49
N SER A 19 -11.54 14.33 13.57
CA SER A 19 -10.70 13.13 13.59
C SER A 19 -11.44 11.83 13.22
N ASN A 20 -12.76 11.84 13.35
CA ASN A 20 -13.64 10.71 13.04
C ASN A 20 -14.08 10.66 11.56
N TYR A 21 -13.53 11.54 10.74
CA TYR A 21 -13.78 11.57 9.31
C TYR A 21 -12.52 11.21 8.52
N ARG A 22 -12.74 10.55 7.36
CA ARG A 22 -11.69 10.28 6.37
C ARG A 22 -11.87 11.26 5.21
N PRO A 23 -10.84 12.02 4.80
CA PRO A 23 -10.90 12.78 3.58
C PRO A 23 -10.87 11.83 2.38
N VAL A 24 -11.87 11.90 1.52
CA VAL A 24 -11.92 11.15 0.26
C VAL A 24 -11.84 12.14 -0.88
N SER A 25 -10.78 12.04 -1.68
CA SER A 25 -10.56 12.89 -2.86
C SER A 25 -11.30 12.32 -4.07
N LEU A 26 -12.25 13.09 -4.58
CA LEU A 26 -12.95 12.77 -5.82
C LEU A 26 -12.19 13.35 -7.00
N LEU A 27 -11.68 12.48 -7.86
CA LEU A 27 -10.99 12.81 -9.09
C LEU A 27 -11.88 12.59 -10.30
N SER A 28 -11.61 13.28 -11.40
CA SER A 28 -12.31 13.06 -12.66
C SER A 28 -12.03 11.64 -13.20
N CYS A 29 -12.96 11.09 -13.98
CA CYS A 29 -12.76 9.77 -14.61
C CYS A 29 -11.51 9.73 -15.51
N VAL A 30 -11.22 10.82 -16.20
CA VAL A 30 -10.02 10.94 -17.05
C VAL A 30 -8.75 10.86 -16.20
N SER A 31 -8.71 11.52 -15.03
CA SER A 31 -7.58 11.39 -14.10
C SER A 31 -7.37 9.96 -13.65
N LYS A 32 -8.44 9.24 -13.32
CA LYS A 32 -8.36 7.83 -12.90
C LYS A 32 -7.81 6.92 -13.99
N ILE A 33 -8.19 7.15 -15.25
CA ILE A 33 -7.63 6.39 -16.39
C ILE A 33 -6.13 6.65 -16.50
N PHE A 34 -5.72 7.92 -16.47
CA PHE A 34 -4.31 8.30 -16.53
C PHE A 34 -3.50 7.70 -15.38
N GLU A 35 -3.99 7.82 -14.15
CA GLU A 35 -3.37 7.20 -12.97
C GLU A 35 -3.22 5.69 -13.11
N LYS A 36 -4.23 5.01 -13.69
CA LYS A 36 -4.17 3.57 -13.93
C LYS A 36 -3.08 3.20 -14.93
N ILE A 37 -2.91 3.97 -16.00
CA ILE A 37 -1.84 3.75 -16.99
C ILE A 37 -0.47 3.92 -16.33
N VAL A 38 -0.27 5.01 -15.58
CA VAL A 38 0.98 5.29 -14.87
C VAL A 38 1.27 4.19 -13.84
N PHE A 39 0.26 3.81 -13.05
CA PHE A 39 0.38 2.72 -12.08
C PHE A 39 0.83 1.42 -12.75
N ASN A 40 0.18 1.01 -13.84
CA ASN A 40 0.51 -0.24 -14.52
C ASN A 40 1.97 -0.25 -15.01
N ASN A 41 2.45 0.86 -15.57
CA ASN A 41 3.83 0.97 -16.05
C ASN A 41 4.84 0.87 -14.90
N ILE A 42 4.63 1.63 -13.83
CA ILE A 42 5.51 1.60 -12.65
C ILE A 42 5.45 0.21 -11.99
N PHE A 43 4.26 -0.34 -11.79
CA PHE A 43 4.10 -1.64 -11.15
C PHE A 43 4.78 -2.75 -11.93
N ASN A 44 4.59 -2.78 -13.26
CA ASN A 44 5.22 -3.78 -14.13
C ASN A 44 6.75 -3.68 -14.08
N HIS A 45 7.31 -2.47 -14.05
CA HIS A 45 8.75 -2.25 -13.89
C HIS A 45 9.25 -2.79 -12.55
N LEU A 46 8.59 -2.43 -11.44
CA LEU A 46 8.96 -2.91 -10.11
C LEU A 46 8.86 -4.43 -9.98
N HIS A 47 7.81 -5.02 -10.55
CA HIS A 47 7.57 -6.46 -10.51
C HIS A 47 8.60 -7.22 -11.35
N LYS A 48 8.84 -6.78 -12.60
CA LYS A 48 9.81 -7.39 -13.51
C LYS A 48 11.22 -7.40 -12.93
N ASN A 49 11.61 -6.31 -12.27
CA ASN A 49 12.94 -6.15 -11.67
C ASN A 49 13.02 -6.69 -10.23
N LYS A 50 11.96 -7.33 -9.70
CA LYS A 50 11.89 -7.89 -8.34
C LYS A 50 12.20 -6.87 -7.24
N LEU A 51 11.80 -5.61 -7.44
CA LEU A 51 12.04 -4.50 -6.52
C LEU A 51 11.00 -4.41 -5.41
N LEU A 52 9.92 -5.19 -5.50
CA LEU A 52 8.90 -5.29 -4.45
C LEU A 52 9.37 -6.23 -3.34
N TYR A 53 9.04 -5.86 -2.11
CA TYR A 53 9.37 -6.71 -0.97
C TYR A 53 8.58 -8.03 -1.04
N LYS A 54 9.27 -9.16 -0.90
CA LYS A 54 8.70 -10.50 -1.12
C LYS A 54 7.52 -10.86 -0.21
N PHE A 55 7.47 -10.28 1.00
CA PHE A 55 6.38 -10.51 1.95
C PHE A 55 5.30 -9.43 1.92
N GLN A 56 5.35 -8.51 0.95
CA GLN A 56 4.31 -7.52 0.78
C GLN A 56 3.08 -8.16 0.14
N SER A 57 1.96 -8.13 0.83
CA SER A 57 0.66 -8.60 0.29
C SER A 57 -0.30 -7.45 -0.02
N GLY A 58 -0.17 -6.32 0.70
CA GLY A 58 -0.99 -5.14 0.45
C GLY A 58 -0.71 -4.50 -0.90
N PHE A 59 -1.77 -4.13 -1.63
CA PHE A 59 -1.70 -3.48 -2.95
C PHE A 59 -1.03 -4.31 -4.06
N ILE A 60 -0.88 -5.61 -3.87
CA ILE A 60 -0.39 -6.52 -4.89
C ILE A 60 -1.60 -7.14 -5.63
N PRO A 61 -1.67 -7.06 -6.97
CA PRO A 61 -2.73 -7.71 -7.73
C PRO A 61 -2.81 -9.21 -7.45
N CYS A 62 -4.03 -9.74 -7.42
CA CYS A 62 -4.33 -11.15 -7.17
C CYS A 62 -4.04 -11.67 -5.75
N LEU A 63 -3.52 -10.85 -4.84
CA LEU A 63 -3.44 -11.19 -3.42
C LEU A 63 -4.62 -10.62 -2.64
N SER A 64 -5.05 -11.36 -1.62
CA SER A 64 -6.17 -10.97 -0.74
C SER A 64 -5.79 -11.14 0.72
N THR A 65 -6.62 -10.60 1.61
CA THR A 65 -6.49 -10.82 3.06
C THR A 65 -6.56 -12.30 3.42
N THR A 66 -7.33 -13.11 2.66
CA THR A 66 -7.42 -14.55 2.86
C THR A 66 -6.09 -15.25 2.62
N HIS A 67 -5.36 -14.89 1.56
CA HIS A 67 -4.03 -15.44 1.31
C HIS A 67 -3.07 -15.12 2.46
N GLN A 68 -3.08 -13.88 2.94
CA GLN A 68 -2.23 -13.48 4.06
C GLN A 68 -2.57 -14.21 5.36
N LEU A 69 -3.85 -14.40 5.64
CA LEU A 69 -4.28 -15.16 6.81
C LEU A 69 -3.88 -16.62 6.73
N LEU A 70 -3.99 -17.25 5.56
CA LEU A 70 -3.54 -18.63 5.34
C LEU A 70 -2.04 -18.78 5.52
N GLU A 71 -1.24 -17.84 5.04
CA GLU A 71 0.22 -17.86 5.21
C GLU A 71 0.60 -17.73 6.69
N ILE A 72 -0.02 -16.81 7.42
CA ILE A 72 0.18 -16.68 8.87
C ILE A 72 -0.23 -17.95 9.60
N TYR A 73 -1.40 -18.51 9.27
CA TYR A 73 -1.92 -19.74 9.88
C TYR A 73 -0.96 -20.92 9.65
N HIS A 74 -0.51 -21.09 8.41
CA HIS A 74 0.46 -22.14 8.08
C HIS A 74 1.79 -21.99 8.83
N THR A 75 2.28 -20.75 8.95
CA THR A 75 3.50 -20.45 9.72
C THR A 75 3.33 -20.81 11.19
N ILE A 76 2.18 -20.51 11.79
CA ILE A 76 1.88 -20.85 13.17
C ILE A 76 1.83 -22.37 13.36
N LEU A 77 1.12 -23.08 12.48
CA LEU A 77 1.04 -24.55 12.57
C LEU A 77 2.40 -25.21 12.44
N THR A 78 3.22 -24.78 11.49
CA THR A 78 4.57 -25.33 11.31
C THR A 78 5.44 -25.11 12.54
N ALA A 79 5.32 -23.95 13.19
CA ALA A 79 6.03 -23.67 14.44
C ALA A 79 5.55 -24.58 15.59
N LEU A 80 4.24 -24.77 15.71
CA LEU A 80 3.64 -25.65 16.73
C LEU A 80 4.06 -27.10 16.55
N ASP A 81 4.04 -27.62 15.33
CA ASP A 81 4.51 -28.99 15.01
C ASP A 81 5.98 -29.17 15.38
N SER A 82 6.77 -28.12 15.22
CA SER A 82 8.19 -28.09 15.62
C SER A 82 8.40 -27.78 17.10
N LYS A 83 7.33 -27.68 17.90
CA LYS A 83 7.33 -27.35 19.35
C LYS A 83 7.94 -25.97 19.66
N PHE A 84 7.88 -25.03 18.73
CA PHE A 84 8.26 -23.64 18.95
C PHE A 84 7.08 -22.77 19.36
N PHE A 85 7.37 -21.76 20.19
CA PHE A 85 6.39 -20.69 20.49
C PHE A 85 6.38 -19.68 19.37
N THR A 86 5.19 -19.19 19.01
CA THR A 86 5.01 -18.15 18.02
C THR A 86 4.50 -16.88 18.69
N SER A 87 5.15 -15.75 18.42
CA SER A 87 4.69 -14.43 18.83
C SER A 87 4.40 -13.59 17.59
N ILE A 88 3.26 -12.93 17.57
CA ILE A 88 2.84 -12.05 16.46
C ILE A 88 2.71 -10.63 16.99
N THR A 89 3.42 -9.69 16.36
CA THR A 89 3.30 -8.26 16.67
C THR A 89 2.62 -7.55 15.51
N PHE A 90 1.52 -6.85 15.80
CA PHE A 90 0.82 -6.01 14.84
C PHE A 90 1.28 -4.56 15.00
N ALA A 91 1.80 -3.97 13.94
CA ALA A 91 2.16 -2.56 13.90
C ALA A 91 1.31 -1.82 12.87
N ASP A 92 0.74 -0.68 13.24
CA ASP A 92 -0.05 0.17 12.35
C ASP A 92 0.48 1.60 12.36
N VAL A 93 0.47 2.23 11.20
CA VAL A 93 0.90 3.63 11.04
C VAL A 93 -0.34 4.51 10.87
N SER A 94 -0.67 5.28 11.90
CA SER A 94 -1.78 6.22 11.82
C SER A 94 -1.54 7.26 10.74
N LYS A 95 -2.54 7.50 9.86
CA LYS A 95 -2.48 8.45 8.74
C LYS A 95 -1.26 8.20 7.83
N ALA A 96 -0.98 6.95 7.50
CA ALA A 96 0.20 6.54 6.75
C ALA A 96 0.39 7.35 5.44
N PHE A 97 -0.69 7.54 4.66
CA PHE A 97 -0.64 8.29 3.40
C PHE A 97 -0.36 9.78 3.59
N ASP A 98 -0.87 10.40 4.66
CA ASP A 98 -0.68 11.82 4.95
C ASP A 98 0.75 12.13 5.45
N ARG A 99 1.46 11.10 5.91
CA ARG A 99 2.82 11.23 6.46
C ARG A 99 3.91 10.88 5.47
N VAL A 100 3.58 10.56 4.24
CA VAL A 100 4.57 10.25 3.21
C VAL A 100 5.39 11.50 2.88
N TRP A 101 6.69 11.41 3.02
CA TRP A 101 7.60 12.44 2.52
C TRP A 101 7.71 12.33 0.99
N ILE A 102 6.91 13.13 0.28
CA ILE A 102 6.78 13.08 -1.18
C ILE A 102 8.12 13.33 -1.87
N GLY A 103 8.95 14.26 -1.38
CA GLY A 103 10.27 14.51 -1.93
C GLY A 103 11.16 13.26 -1.91
N GLY A 104 11.20 12.55 -0.79
CA GLY A 104 11.94 11.29 -0.67
C GLY A 104 11.37 10.17 -1.54
N LEU A 105 10.04 10.12 -1.70
CA LEU A 105 9.41 9.16 -2.61
C LEU A 105 9.83 9.41 -4.06
N LEU A 106 9.85 10.67 -4.51
CA LEU A 106 10.28 11.03 -5.87
C LEU A 106 11.73 10.67 -6.11
N LEU A 107 12.64 11.00 -5.19
CA LEU A 107 14.06 10.62 -5.27
C LEU A 107 14.23 9.10 -5.35
N LYS A 108 13.47 8.35 -4.57
CA LYS A 108 13.50 6.89 -4.61
C LYS A 108 12.98 6.33 -5.94
N LEU A 109 11.91 6.89 -6.48
CA LEU A 109 11.37 6.49 -7.78
C LEU A 109 12.36 6.80 -8.91
N GLU A 110 12.99 7.97 -8.89
CA GLU A 110 14.02 8.36 -9.86
C GLU A 110 15.19 7.39 -9.83
N ALA A 111 15.73 7.08 -8.66
CA ALA A 111 16.80 6.10 -8.50
C ALA A 111 16.43 4.71 -9.05
N ILE A 112 15.20 4.25 -8.78
CA ILE A 112 14.70 2.95 -9.24
C ILE A 112 14.51 2.92 -10.76
N LEU A 113 14.00 4.01 -11.36
CA LEU A 113 13.74 4.08 -12.80
C LEU A 113 15.02 4.28 -13.63
N LEU A 114 16.04 4.95 -13.07
CA LEU A 114 17.30 5.19 -13.75
C LEU A 114 18.25 3.98 -13.77
N THR A 115 18.07 3.02 -12.85
CA THR A 115 18.92 1.81 -12.82
C THR A 115 18.78 0.90 -14.05
N ASP A 116 17.75 1.10 -14.87
CA ASP A 116 17.52 0.31 -16.11
C ASP A 116 18.30 0.82 -17.32
N HIS A 117 18.90 2.01 -17.26
CA HIS A 117 19.67 2.59 -18.38
C HIS A 117 21.19 2.29 -18.33
N THR A 118 21.65 1.52 -17.36
CA THR A 118 23.07 1.22 -17.14
C THR A 118 23.44 -0.25 -17.28
N LYS A 119 22.57 -1.04 -17.97
CA LYS A 119 22.93 -2.43 -18.34
C LYS A 119 22.83 -2.65 -19.83
#